data_666ee02dbce986603c8cc9ae594bc882
#
_entry.id   666ee02dbce986603c8cc9ae594bc882
#
_cell.length_a   1.000
_cell.length_b   1.000
_cell.length_c   1.000
_cell.angle_alpha   90.00
_cell.angle_beta   90.00
_cell.angle_gamma   90.00
#
_symmetry.space_group_name_H-M   'P 1'
#
loop_
_entity.id
_entity.type
_entity.pdbx_description
1 polymer ?
#
loop_
_entity_poly.entity_id
_entity_poly.type
_entity_poly.pdbx_seq_one_letter_code
_entity_poly.pdbx_strand_id
1 'polypeptide(L)'
;MKKLLALTMAVLVASAAFASGFALYEPTAIGTSYGGALLGKGLDGSANSINPATLDDITNIMVQVGFVTEHPRGRIGISRDGRKYSCSPMDPGFFVLPHFQVVAPALWGFTFGLGITPEYGLGTRYSHNNLMTWSSKQTTIEGFVINPNVSYRITDDWSIGAGARLLYFDFEQYSYPMSYLMDANPQYGYIRNHLHGNNGLSSCGWQIGTRYKILENVSVGAVYKSKIDTRVKGHSNLRMPGYVLGGAASANLDIPQSIAAGVNWDITSDWHLGAMVSWTDWSSLDTLLFKLPASQGNKNIKLNWHDSWRVGIAPSWDFAKDWTAVVSYVYDTNVCSYEQQSTMLPPGDRQIVSGGVSWRITGNLQIDVTYGIVIMDAKSMHMNDALGRTYRMECRHGLSHAGGCTLTYRF
;
A
#
# COMPACT_ATOMS: atom_id res chain seq x y z
N MET A 1 -0.90 -16.17 28.05
CA MET A 1 -1.62 -15.75 26.86
C MET A 1 -1.61 -14.22 26.64
N LYS A 2 -1.99 -13.36 27.60
CA LYS A 2 -1.96 -11.89 27.41
C LYS A 2 -0.55 -11.29 27.13
N LYS A 3 0.53 -11.92 27.62
CA LYS A 3 1.92 -11.48 27.38
C LYS A 3 2.47 -11.94 26.01
N LEU A 4 1.93 -13.03 25.45
CA LEU A 4 2.32 -13.50 24.11
C LEU A 4 1.64 -12.68 23.01
N LEU A 5 0.37 -12.25 23.22
CA LEU A 5 -0.32 -11.33 22.31
C LEU A 5 0.30 -9.93 22.29
N ALA A 6 0.85 -9.47 23.43
CA ALA A 6 1.53 -8.19 23.52
C ALA A 6 2.95 -8.21 22.89
N LEU A 7 3.58 -9.37 22.79
CA LEU A 7 4.91 -9.51 22.17
C LEU A 7 4.82 -9.56 20.63
N THR A 8 3.71 -10.02 20.07
CA THR A 8 3.43 -10.01 18.61
C THR A 8 3.00 -8.64 18.10
N MET A 9 2.49 -7.76 18.96
CA MET A 9 2.11 -6.38 18.60
C MET A 9 3.25 -5.35 18.74
N ALA A 10 4.39 -5.72 19.34
CA ALA A 10 5.45 -4.76 19.67
C ALA A 10 6.55 -4.61 18.60
N VAL A 11 6.39 -5.22 17.40
CA VAL A 11 7.30 -5.05 16.25
C VAL A 11 6.54 -4.45 15.06
N LEU A 12 5.72 -3.45 15.33
CA LEU A 12 5.07 -2.65 14.30
C LEU A 12 5.94 -1.42 14.05
N VAL A 13 6.85 -1.51 13.10
CA VAL A 13 7.56 -0.35 12.54
C VAL A 13 7.03 -0.13 11.13
N ALA A 14 6.52 1.04 10.96
CA ALA A 14 5.79 1.66 9.89
C ALA A 14 6.27 1.39 8.46
N SER A 15 5.31 1.29 7.58
CA SER A 15 5.40 0.98 6.17
C SER A 15 5.52 2.20 5.27
N ALA A 16 6.26 2.08 4.18
CA ALA A 16 6.18 3.02 3.09
C ALA A 16 6.56 2.40 1.76
N ALA A 17 5.57 2.18 0.94
CA ALA A 17 5.77 2.01 -0.48
C ALA A 17 5.21 3.23 -1.20
N PHE A 18 5.83 3.62 -2.32
CA PHE A 18 5.23 4.58 -3.23
C PHE A 18 4.27 3.81 -4.13
N ALA A 19 3.02 3.74 -3.74
CA ALA A 19 1.97 3.07 -4.49
C ALA A 19 1.09 4.08 -5.23
N SER A 20 0.23 3.65 -6.12
CA SER A 20 -0.90 4.45 -6.55
C SER A 20 -1.59 4.98 -5.31
N GLY A 21 -1.51 6.27 -5.05
CA GLY A 21 -1.87 6.80 -3.75
C GLY A 21 -0.99 6.21 -2.63
N PHE A 22 -1.63 5.62 -1.62
CA PHE A 22 -0.98 4.92 -0.51
C PHE A 22 -1.42 3.44 -0.40
N ALA A 23 -1.90 2.83 -1.50
CA ALA A 23 -2.19 1.40 -1.53
C ALA A 23 -0.91 0.56 -1.65
N LEU A 24 -0.86 -0.54 -0.91
CA LEU A 24 0.17 -1.57 -0.94
C LEU A 24 -0.38 -2.82 -1.64
N TYR A 25 0.51 -3.56 -2.31
CA TYR A 25 0.14 -4.73 -3.11
C TYR A 25 1.01 -5.94 -2.78
N GLU A 26 1.53 -5.99 -1.55
CA GLU A 26 2.46 -6.99 -1.03
C GLU A 26 1.78 -7.88 0.04
N PRO A 27 0.74 -8.68 -0.31
CA PRO A 27 -0.03 -9.44 0.68
C PRO A 27 0.73 -10.64 1.26
N THR A 28 1.62 -11.24 0.48
CA THR A 28 2.52 -12.35 0.85
C THR A 28 3.75 -12.33 -0.06
N ALA A 29 4.77 -13.16 0.18
CA ALA A 29 5.90 -13.28 -0.73
C ALA A 29 5.47 -13.75 -2.13
N ILE A 30 4.55 -14.73 -2.24
CA ILE A 30 3.99 -15.16 -3.54
C ILE A 30 3.20 -14.02 -4.19
N GLY A 31 2.25 -13.41 -3.48
CA GLY A 31 1.45 -12.30 -4.01
C GLY A 31 2.31 -11.16 -4.54
N THR A 32 3.40 -10.82 -3.84
CA THR A 32 4.39 -9.82 -4.26
C THR A 32 5.16 -10.27 -5.50
N SER A 33 5.61 -11.52 -5.55
CA SER A 33 6.35 -12.07 -6.68
C SER A 33 5.53 -12.09 -7.97
N TYR A 34 4.23 -12.34 -7.88
CA TYR A 34 3.29 -12.28 -9.01
C TYR A 34 2.79 -10.86 -9.32
N GLY A 35 3.19 -9.84 -8.54
CA GLY A 35 2.71 -8.47 -8.71
C GLY A 35 1.19 -8.34 -8.61
N GLY A 36 0.49 -9.30 -7.96
CA GLY A 36 -0.96 -9.36 -7.84
C GLY A 36 -1.68 -10.06 -8.99
N ALA A 37 -0.98 -10.63 -9.98
CA ALA A 37 -1.57 -11.30 -11.16
C ALA A 37 -2.08 -12.74 -10.85
N LEU A 38 -2.84 -12.87 -9.75
CA LEU A 38 -3.42 -14.14 -9.26
C LEU A 38 -4.95 -14.06 -9.14
N LEU A 39 -5.60 -13.26 -9.98
CA LEU A 39 -7.05 -13.05 -9.87
C LEU A 39 -7.89 -14.27 -10.28
N GLY A 40 -7.36 -15.13 -11.16
CA GLY A 40 -8.01 -16.35 -11.62
C GLY A 40 -7.52 -17.63 -10.93
N LYS A 41 -6.51 -17.55 -10.03
CA LYS A 41 -5.88 -18.75 -9.42
C LYS A 41 -5.41 -18.46 -7.99
N GLY A 42 -5.83 -19.28 -7.04
CA GLY A 42 -5.40 -19.26 -5.65
C GLY A 42 -4.19 -20.15 -5.42
N LEU A 43 -3.00 -19.58 -5.22
CA LEU A 43 -1.79 -20.33 -4.94
C LEU A 43 -1.48 -20.40 -3.44
N ASP A 44 -1.87 -19.35 -2.71
CA ASP A 44 -1.59 -19.18 -1.30
C ASP A 44 -2.64 -18.29 -0.60
N GLY A 45 -2.41 -17.94 0.66
CA GLY A 45 -3.32 -17.09 1.46
C GLY A 45 -3.48 -15.65 0.95
N SER A 46 -2.67 -15.19 -0.02
CA SER A 46 -2.89 -13.90 -0.67
C SER A 46 -4.26 -13.80 -1.37
N ALA A 47 -4.89 -14.95 -1.65
CA ALA A 47 -6.27 -15.03 -2.15
C ALA A 47 -7.26 -14.26 -1.25
N ASN A 48 -7.03 -14.19 0.07
CA ASN A 48 -7.83 -13.36 0.99
C ASN A 48 -7.88 -11.89 0.57
N SER A 49 -6.78 -11.36 0.06
CA SER A 49 -6.66 -9.94 -0.33
C SER A 49 -6.79 -9.73 -1.84
N ILE A 50 -6.35 -10.69 -2.68
CA ILE A 50 -6.34 -10.53 -4.14
C ILE A 50 -7.72 -10.82 -4.72
N ASN A 51 -8.27 -12.02 -4.50
CA ASN A 51 -9.61 -12.41 -4.94
C ASN A 51 -10.14 -13.53 -4.05
N PRO A 52 -11.13 -13.29 -3.17
CA PRO A 52 -11.64 -14.30 -2.27
C PRO A 52 -12.31 -15.51 -2.97
N ALA A 53 -12.71 -15.36 -4.23
CA ALA A 53 -13.26 -16.49 -5.00
C ALA A 53 -12.23 -17.58 -5.29
N THR A 54 -10.92 -17.25 -5.26
CA THR A 54 -9.85 -18.23 -5.53
C THR A 54 -9.40 -18.99 -4.28
N LEU A 55 -10.00 -18.74 -3.11
CA LEU A 55 -9.76 -19.52 -1.90
C LEU A 55 -10.12 -21.00 -2.08
N ASP A 56 -11.07 -21.31 -2.94
CA ASP A 56 -11.52 -22.69 -3.23
C ASP A 56 -10.50 -23.54 -3.99
N ASP A 57 -9.42 -22.94 -4.55
CA ASP A 57 -8.28 -23.67 -5.10
C ASP A 57 -7.42 -24.31 -3.98
N ILE A 58 -7.54 -23.81 -2.75
CA ILE A 58 -6.75 -24.26 -1.61
C ILE A 58 -7.52 -25.39 -0.92
N THR A 59 -7.07 -26.62 -1.11
CA THR A 59 -7.79 -27.84 -0.72
C THR A 59 -7.44 -28.35 0.68
N ASN A 60 -6.40 -27.82 1.30
CA ASN A 60 -5.95 -28.18 2.65
C ASN A 60 -6.10 -27.00 3.60
N ILE A 61 -6.28 -27.27 4.89
CA ILE A 61 -6.15 -26.22 5.89
C ILE A 61 -4.73 -25.67 5.81
N MET A 62 -4.62 -24.36 5.64
CA MET A 62 -3.34 -23.67 5.44
C MET A 62 -3.19 -22.52 6.42
N VAL A 63 -2.02 -22.41 7.01
CA VAL A 63 -1.60 -21.29 7.83
C VAL A 63 -0.32 -20.71 7.26
N GLN A 64 -0.27 -19.39 7.10
CA GLN A 64 0.88 -18.67 6.61
C GLN A 64 1.25 -17.51 7.53
N VAL A 65 2.54 -17.31 7.70
CA VAL A 65 3.11 -16.15 8.39
C VAL A 65 4.35 -15.70 7.63
N GLY A 66 4.52 -14.40 7.54
CA GLY A 66 5.68 -13.84 6.87
C GLY A 66 5.73 -12.33 6.94
N PHE A 67 6.62 -11.76 6.15
CA PHE A 67 6.77 -10.32 6.01
C PHE A 67 7.29 -9.98 4.61
N VAL A 68 6.99 -8.77 4.17
CA VAL A 68 7.66 -8.08 3.07
C VAL A 68 8.29 -6.82 3.65
N THR A 69 9.44 -6.43 3.14
CA THR A 69 10.14 -5.21 3.54
C THR A 69 10.15 -4.23 2.40
N GLU A 70 10.11 -2.95 2.73
CA GLU A 70 10.18 -1.87 1.75
C GLU A 70 11.21 -0.83 2.17
N HIS A 71 12.02 -0.36 1.21
CA HIS A 71 13.00 0.69 1.43
C HIS A 71 12.96 1.73 0.32
N PRO A 72 12.02 2.68 0.36
CA PRO A 72 11.91 3.71 -0.65
C PRO A 72 12.99 4.79 -0.48
N ARG A 73 13.56 5.21 -1.60
CA ARG A 73 14.55 6.28 -1.69
C ARG A 73 14.27 7.17 -2.90
N GLY A 74 14.72 8.42 -2.83
CA GLY A 74 14.62 9.35 -3.94
C GLY A 74 15.33 10.65 -3.68
N ARG A 75 15.23 11.56 -4.63
CA ARG A 75 15.72 12.93 -4.51
C ARG A 75 14.64 13.91 -4.95
N ILE A 76 14.49 14.98 -4.18
CA ILE A 76 13.54 16.04 -4.46
C ILE A 76 14.32 17.31 -4.79
N GLY A 77 14.19 17.78 -6.04
CA GLY A 77 14.70 19.09 -6.45
C GLY A 77 13.62 20.16 -6.29
N ILE A 78 13.99 21.32 -5.77
CA ILE A 78 13.08 22.46 -5.58
C ILE A 78 13.63 23.66 -6.32
N SER A 79 12.80 24.30 -7.12
CA SER A 79 13.14 25.53 -7.84
C SER A 79 11.99 26.53 -7.83
N ARG A 80 12.33 27.84 -7.91
CA ARG A 80 11.41 28.96 -8.08
C ARG A 80 12.08 30.01 -8.93
N ASP A 81 11.36 30.57 -9.89
CA ASP A 81 11.85 31.64 -10.79
C ASP A 81 13.19 31.29 -11.45
N GLY A 82 13.36 30.05 -11.90
CA GLY A 82 14.61 29.55 -12.50
C GLY A 82 15.75 29.28 -11.51
N ARG A 83 15.63 29.72 -10.25
CA ARG A 83 16.65 29.50 -9.21
C ARG A 83 16.40 28.15 -8.52
N LYS A 84 17.46 27.32 -8.46
CA LYS A 84 17.44 26.07 -7.68
C LYS A 84 17.72 26.38 -6.21
N TYR A 85 16.84 25.93 -5.31
CA TYR A 85 16.96 26.16 -3.87
C TYR A 85 17.58 24.99 -3.12
N SER A 86 17.18 23.78 -3.44
CA SER A 86 17.73 22.59 -2.79
C SER A 86 17.52 21.34 -3.62
N CYS A 87 18.35 20.32 -3.40
CA CYS A 87 18.08 18.95 -3.78
C CYS A 87 18.17 18.12 -2.49
N SER A 88 17.02 17.69 -1.97
CA SER A 88 16.94 16.97 -0.71
C SER A 88 16.83 15.48 -0.97
N PRO A 89 17.63 14.64 -0.31
CA PRO A 89 17.33 13.22 -0.25
C PRO A 89 15.99 13.00 0.43
N MET A 90 15.27 12.01 -0.06
CA MET A 90 14.11 11.45 0.58
C MET A 90 14.46 10.04 1.01
N ASP A 91 14.51 9.82 2.31
CA ASP A 91 14.87 8.55 2.92
C ASP A 91 14.07 8.40 4.23
N PRO A 92 12.87 7.80 4.17
CA PRO A 92 12.05 7.57 5.36
C PRO A 92 12.57 6.43 6.23
N GLY A 93 13.47 5.58 5.70
CA GLY A 93 14.00 4.40 6.38
C GLY A 93 13.46 3.10 5.78
N PHE A 94 13.61 2.04 6.55
CA PHE A 94 13.27 0.68 6.21
C PHE A 94 11.96 0.28 6.92
N PHE A 95 11.06 -0.37 6.19
CA PHE A 95 9.76 -0.75 6.69
C PHE A 95 9.55 -2.25 6.60
N VAL A 96 8.82 -2.82 7.57
CA VAL A 96 8.48 -4.24 7.61
C VAL A 96 6.96 -4.37 7.56
N LEU A 97 6.46 -5.15 6.64
CA LEU A 97 5.06 -5.41 6.35
C LEU A 97 4.71 -6.85 6.74
N PRO A 98 4.40 -7.14 8.02
CA PRO A 98 4.06 -8.49 8.43
C PRO A 98 2.68 -8.89 7.91
N HIS A 99 2.51 -10.18 7.58
CA HIS A 99 1.23 -10.73 7.18
C HIS A 99 0.97 -12.07 7.86
N PHE A 100 -0.32 -12.36 8.01
CA PHE A 100 -0.81 -13.63 8.54
C PHE A 100 -2.05 -14.06 7.73
N GLN A 101 -2.07 -15.32 7.29
CA GLN A 101 -3.15 -15.86 6.49
C GLN A 101 -3.56 -17.23 7.02
N VAL A 102 -4.86 -17.48 7.02
CA VAL A 102 -5.46 -18.79 7.28
C VAL A 102 -6.46 -19.07 6.17
N VAL A 103 -6.45 -20.29 5.66
CA VAL A 103 -7.47 -20.79 4.74
C VAL A 103 -7.93 -22.14 5.24
N ALA A 104 -9.24 -22.36 5.31
CA ALA A 104 -9.84 -23.58 5.80
C ALA A 104 -10.97 -24.04 4.85
N PRO A 105 -10.70 -25.03 3.99
CA PRO A 105 -11.76 -25.69 3.22
C PRO A 105 -12.80 -26.33 4.16
N ALA A 106 -14.06 -26.24 3.77
CA ALA A 106 -15.18 -26.80 4.53
C ALA A 106 -16.05 -27.71 3.63
N LEU A 107 -17.10 -28.25 4.21
CA LEU A 107 -18.04 -29.09 3.48
C LEU A 107 -18.89 -28.26 2.49
N TRP A 108 -19.50 -28.96 1.51
CA TRP A 108 -20.45 -28.38 0.55
C TRP A 108 -19.93 -27.26 -0.33
N GLY A 109 -18.63 -27.27 -0.66
CA GLY A 109 -18.02 -26.29 -1.56
C GLY A 109 -17.69 -24.93 -0.92
N PHE A 110 -17.80 -24.79 0.39
CA PHE A 110 -17.36 -23.59 1.10
C PHE A 110 -15.86 -23.65 1.44
N THR A 111 -15.19 -22.51 1.36
CA THR A 111 -13.85 -22.31 1.89
C THR A 111 -13.82 -21.00 2.66
N PHE A 112 -13.35 -21.04 3.90
CA PHE A 112 -13.22 -19.86 4.75
C PHE A 112 -11.77 -19.36 4.72
N GLY A 113 -11.61 -18.04 4.72
CA GLY A 113 -10.32 -17.39 4.77
C GLY A 113 -10.28 -16.29 5.83
N LEU A 114 -9.10 -16.07 6.41
CA LEU A 114 -8.81 -14.94 7.27
C LEU A 114 -7.42 -14.40 6.91
N GLY A 115 -7.37 -13.17 6.41
CA GLY A 115 -6.14 -12.43 6.16
C GLY A 115 -5.94 -11.31 7.17
N ILE A 116 -4.71 -11.09 7.61
CA ILE A 116 -4.26 -9.85 8.26
C ILE A 116 -3.10 -9.35 7.43
N THR A 117 -3.33 -8.27 6.70
CA THR A 117 -2.42 -7.82 5.64
C THR A 117 -2.27 -6.30 5.68
N PRO A 118 -1.05 -5.75 5.57
CA PRO A 118 -0.85 -4.33 5.31
C PRO A 118 -1.29 -4.04 3.87
N GLU A 119 -2.40 -3.34 3.70
CA GLU A 119 -2.93 -2.95 2.38
C GLU A 119 -2.73 -1.47 2.07
N TYR A 120 -2.33 -0.67 3.08
CA TYR A 120 -2.10 0.77 2.91
C TYR A 120 -0.86 1.19 3.66
N GLY A 121 -0.03 2.00 3.01
CA GLY A 121 1.19 2.50 3.61
C GLY A 121 1.75 3.69 2.84
N LEU A 122 2.40 4.58 3.56
CA LEU A 122 3.13 5.70 3.00
C LEU A 122 4.24 6.10 3.96
N GLY A 123 5.44 6.31 3.45
CA GLY A 123 6.50 6.92 4.23
C GLY A 123 7.33 7.86 3.38
N THR A 124 7.27 9.11 3.73
CA THR A 124 8.12 10.15 3.16
C THR A 124 8.83 10.90 4.28
N ARG A 125 10.12 11.14 4.12
CA ARG A 125 10.90 11.97 5.02
C ARG A 125 11.93 12.77 4.22
N TYR A 126 11.85 14.08 4.35
CA TYR A 126 12.70 15.04 3.67
C TYR A 126 13.73 15.65 4.63
N SER A 127 14.85 16.15 4.10
CA SER A 127 15.85 16.88 4.89
C SER A 127 15.25 18.12 5.57
N HIS A 128 15.78 18.49 6.74
CA HIS A 128 15.31 19.67 7.49
C HIS A 128 15.48 20.98 6.73
N ASN A 129 16.51 21.10 5.91
CA ASN A 129 16.79 22.32 5.13
C ASN A 129 15.98 22.41 3.83
N ASN A 130 14.96 21.59 3.66
CA ASN A 130 14.08 21.63 2.50
C ASN A 130 12.98 22.67 2.71
N LEU A 131 12.91 23.68 1.84
CA LEU A 131 11.92 24.77 1.91
C LEU A 131 10.47 24.28 1.85
N MET A 132 10.21 23.11 1.26
CA MET A 132 8.86 22.53 1.13
C MET A 132 8.37 21.83 2.39
N THR A 133 9.15 21.81 3.46
CA THR A 133 8.76 21.20 4.76
C THR A 133 7.57 21.90 5.44
N TRP A 134 7.16 23.06 4.92
CA TRP A 134 5.90 23.70 5.34
C TRP A 134 4.67 22.85 4.98
N SER A 135 4.71 22.09 3.90
CA SER A 135 3.65 21.16 3.52
C SER A 135 3.78 19.84 4.30
N SER A 136 4.91 19.15 4.14
CA SER A 136 5.26 17.96 4.91
C SER A 136 6.76 17.82 5.01
N LYS A 137 7.27 17.56 6.21
CA LYS A 137 8.64 17.10 6.45
C LYS A 137 8.71 15.58 6.46
N GLN A 138 7.75 14.96 7.10
CA GLN A 138 7.58 13.52 7.20
C GLN A 138 6.10 13.20 7.22
N THR A 139 5.70 12.20 6.47
CA THR A 139 4.37 11.60 6.56
C THR A 139 4.54 10.10 6.64
N THR A 140 3.81 9.49 7.56
CA THR A 140 3.73 8.04 7.73
C THR A 140 2.27 7.64 7.75
N ILE A 141 1.92 6.64 6.96
CA ILE A 141 0.60 5.98 6.97
C ILE A 141 0.84 4.49 7.17
N GLU A 142 0.07 3.89 8.06
CA GLU A 142 0.05 2.45 8.31
C GLU A 142 -1.40 1.97 8.28
N GLY A 143 -1.72 1.07 7.35
CA GLY A 143 -3.06 0.55 7.19
C GLY A 143 -3.07 -0.98 7.10
N PHE A 144 -3.62 -1.63 8.12
CA PHE A 144 -3.80 -3.08 8.15
C PHE A 144 -5.27 -3.43 7.94
N VAL A 145 -5.52 -4.42 7.08
CA VAL A 145 -6.85 -4.97 6.87
C VAL A 145 -6.93 -6.35 7.51
N ILE A 146 -7.92 -6.52 8.39
CA ILE A 146 -8.35 -7.83 8.87
C ILE A 146 -9.49 -8.25 7.96
N ASN A 147 -9.31 -9.35 7.23
CA ASN A 147 -10.12 -9.70 6.09
C ASN A 147 -10.70 -11.12 6.21
N PRO A 148 -11.78 -11.32 6.99
CA PRO A 148 -12.53 -12.57 6.98
C PRO A 148 -13.28 -12.72 5.66
N ASN A 149 -13.14 -13.88 5.01
CA ASN A 149 -13.68 -14.20 3.70
C ASN A 149 -14.39 -15.54 3.71
N VAL A 150 -15.31 -15.68 2.77
CA VAL A 150 -15.91 -16.96 2.40
C VAL A 150 -15.90 -17.09 0.88
N SER A 151 -15.46 -18.22 0.37
CA SER A 151 -15.61 -18.64 -1.02
C SER A 151 -16.64 -19.75 -1.10
N TYR A 152 -17.37 -19.78 -2.21
CA TYR A 152 -18.33 -20.83 -2.52
C TYR A 152 -18.17 -21.31 -3.96
N ARG A 153 -17.95 -22.61 -4.13
CA ARG A 153 -17.88 -23.26 -5.44
C ARG A 153 -19.30 -23.56 -5.93
N ILE A 154 -19.76 -22.80 -6.93
CA ILE A 154 -21.09 -22.97 -7.53
C ILE A 154 -21.11 -24.19 -8.46
N THR A 155 -20.07 -24.31 -9.28
CA THR A 155 -19.80 -25.46 -10.15
C THR A 155 -18.30 -25.76 -10.09
N ASP A 156 -17.85 -26.83 -10.75
CA ASP A 156 -16.42 -27.17 -10.84
C ASP A 156 -15.60 -26.06 -11.53
N ASP A 157 -16.27 -25.26 -12.36
CA ASP A 157 -15.60 -24.18 -13.11
C ASP A 157 -15.86 -22.79 -12.54
N TRP A 158 -16.88 -22.60 -11.70
CA TRP A 158 -17.30 -21.28 -11.26
C TRP A 158 -17.38 -21.16 -9.74
N SER A 159 -16.64 -20.18 -9.22
CA SER A 159 -16.61 -19.82 -7.80
C SER A 159 -16.89 -18.34 -7.59
N ILE A 160 -17.52 -18.03 -6.48
CA ILE A 160 -17.70 -16.67 -5.96
C ILE A 160 -17.10 -16.58 -4.57
N GLY A 161 -16.69 -15.38 -4.18
CA GLY A 161 -16.18 -15.14 -2.83
C GLY A 161 -16.53 -13.75 -2.34
N ALA A 162 -16.72 -13.60 -1.04
CA ALA A 162 -17.00 -12.33 -0.42
C ALA A 162 -16.32 -12.23 0.95
N GLY A 163 -16.05 -11.01 1.39
CA GLY A 163 -15.47 -10.80 2.71
C GLY A 163 -15.66 -9.38 3.24
N ALA A 164 -15.53 -9.24 4.56
CA ALA A 164 -15.43 -7.96 5.20
C ALA A 164 -13.97 -7.47 5.19
N ARG A 165 -13.77 -6.16 5.20
CA ARG A 165 -12.47 -5.50 5.24
C ARG A 165 -12.45 -4.55 6.43
N LEU A 166 -12.00 -5.04 7.58
CA LEU A 166 -11.88 -4.25 8.81
C LEU A 166 -10.53 -3.55 8.81
N LEU A 167 -10.54 -2.23 8.68
CA LEU A 167 -9.35 -1.42 8.53
C LEU A 167 -8.90 -0.81 9.86
N TYR A 168 -7.65 -1.10 10.25
CA TYR A 168 -6.89 -0.27 11.18
C TYR A 168 -6.05 0.70 10.36
N PHE A 169 -6.10 1.98 10.68
CA PHE A 169 -5.41 3.03 9.94
C PHE A 169 -4.80 4.05 10.90
N ASP A 170 -3.49 4.20 10.84
CA ASP A 170 -2.71 5.18 11.60
C ASP A 170 -2.10 6.21 10.65
N PHE A 171 -2.10 7.47 11.08
CA PHE A 171 -1.57 8.59 10.32
C PHE A 171 -0.70 9.47 11.21
N GLU A 172 0.53 9.72 10.78
CA GLU A 172 1.45 10.63 11.43
C GLU A 172 2.06 11.61 10.42
N GLN A 173 2.09 12.90 10.76
CA GLN A 173 2.72 13.93 9.96
C GLN A 173 3.49 14.94 10.79
N TYR A 174 4.71 15.20 10.35
CA TYR A 174 5.52 16.34 10.82
C TYR A 174 5.62 17.39 9.71
N SER A 175 5.45 18.67 10.07
CA SER A 175 5.65 19.79 9.16
C SER A 175 6.27 20.97 9.89
N TYR A 176 6.86 21.88 9.11
CA TYR A 176 7.39 23.18 9.59
C TYR A 176 6.60 24.30 8.93
N PRO A 177 5.43 24.69 9.45
CA PRO A 177 4.45 25.50 8.74
C PRO A 177 4.96 26.83 8.19
N MET A 178 6.05 27.36 8.75
CA MET A 178 6.66 28.64 8.34
C MET A 178 8.05 28.48 7.66
N SER A 179 8.41 27.27 7.24
CA SER A 179 9.74 27.04 6.63
C SER A 179 9.98 27.87 5.36
N TYR A 180 8.95 28.26 4.62
CA TYR A 180 9.03 29.14 3.46
C TYR A 180 9.49 30.59 3.80
N LEU A 181 9.55 30.94 5.07
CA LEU A 181 10.04 32.22 5.59
C LEU A 181 11.47 32.12 6.19
N MET A 182 12.10 30.94 6.17
CA MET A 182 13.42 30.72 6.79
C MET A 182 14.52 31.61 6.19
N ASP A 183 14.41 31.96 4.90
CA ASP A 183 15.36 32.89 4.24
C ASP A 183 15.31 34.30 4.86
N ALA A 184 14.14 34.72 5.35
CA ALA A 184 13.97 36.03 6.00
C ALA A 184 14.34 36.00 7.49
N ASN A 185 14.01 34.88 8.18
CA ASN A 185 14.35 34.68 9.59
C ASN A 185 14.48 33.17 9.89
N PRO A 186 15.69 32.68 10.21
CA PRO A 186 15.93 31.27 10.54
C PRO A 186 15.10 30.71 11.69
N GLN A 187 14.59 31.56 12.60
CA GLN A 187 13.74 31.14 13.71
C GLN A 187 12.42 30.49 13.26
N TYR A 188 11.93 30.83 12.07
CA TYR A 188 10.73 30.19 11.51
C TYR A 188 10.91 28.71 11.26
N GLY A 189 12.14 28.22 11.08
CA GLY A 189 12.46 26.80 10.99
C GLY A 189 12.31 26.02 12.29
N TYR A 190 12.13 26.67 13.44
CA TYR A 190 11.87 26.02 14.72
C TYR A 190 10.37 25.83 15.01
N ILE A 191 9.47 26.47 14.23
CA ILE A 191 8.03 26.28 14.33
C ILE A 191 7.69 24.95 13.66
N ARG A 192 7.28 23.97 14.45
CA ARG A 192 6.96 22.62 13.95
C ARG A 192 5.58 22.18 14.40
N ASN A 193 4.86 21.50 13.52
CA ASN A 193 3.61 20.83 13.82
C ASN A 193 3.78 19.33 13.77
N HIS A 194 3.23 18.63 14.74
CA HIS A 194 3.12 17.19 14.80
C HIS A 194 1.64 16.81 14.87
N LEU A 195 1.18 16.06 13.90
CA LEU A 195 -0.15 15.53 13.78
C LEU A 195 -0.09 14.02 13.83
N HIS A 196 -0.81 13.40 14.74
CA HIS A 196 -0.86 11.95 14.88
C HIS A 196 -2.25 11.50 15.31
N GLY A 197 -2.74 10.41 14.71
CA GLY A 197 -4.01 9.82 15.09
C GLY A 197 -4.30 8.51 14.35
N ASN A 198 -5.30 7.78 14.83
CA ASN A 198 -5.75 6.53 14.21
C ASN A 198 -7.27 6.42 14.20
N ASN A 199 -7.81 5.40 13.54
CA ASN A 199 -9.24 5.15 13.47
C ASN A 199 -9.77 4.17 14.52
N GLY A 200 -8.90 3.59 15.38
CA GLY A 200 -9.29 2.63 16.42
C GLY A 200 -10.02 1.39 15.90
N LEU A 201 -9.72 0.93 14.67
CA LEU A 201 -10.40 -0.20 13.98
C LEU A 201 -11.91 0.04 13.76
N SER A 202 -12.33 1.29 13.59
CA SER A 202 -13.74 1.65 13.45
C SER A 202 -14.24 1.72 12.00
N SER A 203 -13.37 1.42 11.03
CA SER A 203 -13.66 1.51 9.60
C SER A 203 -13.81 0.12 8.99
N CYS A 204 -14.87 -0.07 8.22
CA CYS A 204 -15.20 -1.34 7.59
C CYS A 204 -15.64 -1.13 6.14
N GLY A 205 -15.14 -1.96 5.27
CA GLY A 205 -15.61 -2.14 3.90
C GLY A 205 -15.92 -3.61 3.63
N TRP A 206 -16.11 -3.93 2.37
CA TRP A 206 -16.35 -5.29 1.91
C TRP A 206 -15.69 -5.52 0.56
N GLN A 207 -15.57 -6.78 0.19
CA GLN A 207 -15.13 -7.20 -1.13
C GLN A 207 -15.97 -8.35 -1.65
N ILE A 208 -16.06 -8.43 -2.97
CA ILE A 208 -16.70 -9.55 -3.66
C ILE A 208 -15.89 -9.89 -4.89
N GLY A 209 -15.70 -11.17 -5.13
CA GLY A 209 -14.96 -11.66 -6.27
C GLY A 209 -15.66 -12.81 -6.96
N THR A 210 -15.23 -13.07 -8.18
CA THR A 210 -15.65 -14.24 -8.96
C THR A 210 -14.43 -14.81 -9.68
N ARG A 211 -14.47 -16.10 -9.92
CA ARG A 211 -13.49 -16.84 -10.73
C ARG A 211 -14.24 -17.81 -11.63
N TYR A 212 -13.81 -17.91 -12.89
CA TYR A 212 -14.36 -18.83 -13.87
C TYR A 212 -13.26 -19.52 -14.68
N LYS A 213 -13.29 -20.84 -14.76
CA LYS A 213 -12.43 -21.62 -15.65
C LYS A 213 -13.05 -21.63 -17.04
N ILE A 214 -12.44 -20.91 -17.98
CA ILE A 214 -12.87 -20.86 -19.37
C ILE A 214 -12.48 -22.13 -20.12
N LEU A 215 -11.29 -22.65 -19.78
CA LEU A 215 -10.71 -23.91 -20.26
C LEU A 215 -10.09 -24.62 -19.05
N GLU A 216 -9.78 -25.90 -19.19
CA GLU A 216 -9.12 -26.68 -18.12
C GLU A 216 -7.82 -26.02 -17.63
N ASN A 217 -7.13 -25.32 -18.51
CA ASN A 217 -5.85 -24.64 -18.24
C ASN A 217 -5.94 -23.11 -18.26
N VAL A 218 -7.14 -22.49 -18.37
CA VAL A 218 -7.30 -21.02 -18.38
C VAL A 218 -8.41 -20.62 -17.44
N SER A 219 -8.09 -19.80 -16.45
CA SER A 219 -9.02 -19.21 -15.51
C SER A 219 -9.00 -17.69 -15.59
N VAL A 220 -10.17 -17.08 -15.46
CA VAL A 220 -10.31 -15.63 -15.31
C VAL A 220 -10.89 -15.32 -13.94
N GLY A 221 -10.56 -14.17 -13.41
CA GLY A 221 -11.10 -13.70 -12.14
C GLY A 221 -11.29 -12.20 -12.13
N ALA A 222 -12.24 -11.77 -11.31
CA ALA A 222 -12.47 -10.35 -11.05
C ALA A 222 -12.84 -10.15 -9.58
N VAL A 223 -12.47 -9.00 -9.04
CA VAL A 223 -12.79 -8.59 -7.67
C VAL A 223 -13.15 -7.11 -7.64
N TYR A 224 -14.15 -6.79 -6.85
CA TYR A 224 -14.48 -5.42 -6.44
C TYR A 224 -14.23 -5.27 -4.95
N LYS A 225 -13.54 -4.19 -4.58
CA LYS A 225 -13.34 -3.76 -3.20
C LYS A 225 -14.08 -2.44 -2.98
N SER A 226 -14.94 -2.39 -1.98
CA SER A 226 -15.73 -1.19 -1.67
C SER A 226 -14.85 -0.06 -1.13
N LYS A 227 -15.33 1.17 -1.26
CA LYS A 227 -14.84 2.31 -0.47
C LYS A 227 -14.92 1.98 1.02
N ILE A 228 -13.94 2.49 1.81
CA ILE A 228 -13.97 2.46 3.26
C ILE A 228 -13.93 3.89 3.79
N ASP A 229 -15.03 4.34 4.39
CA ASP A 229 -15.05 5.64 5.05
C ASP A 229 -14.18 5.58 6.32
N THR A 230 -13.12 6.40 6.34
CA THR A 230 -12.12 6.34 7.40
C THR A 230 -11.93 7.69 8.05
N ARG A 231 -12.22 7.75 9.34
CA ARG A 231 -11.99 8.91 10.17
C ARG A 231 -10.90 8.66 11.19
N VAL A 232 -9.79 9.35 11.02
CA VAL A 232 -8.67 9.36 11.96
C VAL A 232 -8.92 10.40 13.04
N LYS A 233 -8.73 10.04 14.30
CA LYS A 233 -8.84 10.91 15.48
C LYS A 233 -7.54 10.87 16.26
N GLY A 234 -7.09 12.02 16.73
CA GLY A 234 -5.85 12.13 17.47
C GLY A 234 -5.57 13.54 17.96
N HIS A 235 -4.32 13.97 17.88
CA HIS A 235 -3.86 15.25 18.41
C HIS A 235 -2.99 16.00 17.38
N SER A 236 -3.07 17.32 17.43
CA SER A 236 -2.15 18.24 16.76
C SER A 236 -1.40 19.07 17.79
N ASN A 237 -0.08 19.14 17.66
CA ASN A 237 0.80 19.90 18.55
C ASN A 237 1.68 20.84 17.73
N LEU A 238 1.32 22.12 17.70
CA LEU A 238 2.13 23.19 17.10
C LEU A 238 3.08 23.73 18.16
N ARG A 239 4.37 23.48 17.97
CA ARG A 239 5.44 23.96 18.87
C ARG A 239 6.07 25.22 18.30
N MET A 240 6.17 26.23 19.14
CA MET A 240 6.82 27.51 18.89
C MET A 240 7.84 27.79 19.99
N PRO A 241 8.82 28.68 19.80
CA PRO A 241 9.73 29.09 20.87
C PRO A 241 8.93 29.59 22.10
N GLY A 242 9.10 28.92 23.23
CA GLY A 242 8.49 29.28 24.52
C GLY A 242 7.10 28.68 24.81
N TYR A 243 6.36 28.12 23.85
CA TYR A 243 5.05 27.54 24.10
C TYR A 243 4.60 26.50 23.06
N VAL A 244 3.58 25.72 23.44
CA VAL A 244 2.96 24.70 22.59
C VAL A 244 1.46 24.94 22.51
N LEU A 245 0.93 25.01 21.31
CA LEU A 245 -0.52 25.00 21.06
C LEU A 245 -0.90 23.57 20.62
N GLY A 246 -1.66 22.89 21.45
CA GLY A 246 -2.06 21.51 21.20
C GLY A 246 -3.52 21.26 21.47
N GLY A 247 -4.03 20.16 20.98
CA GLY A 247 -5.39 19.69 21.24
C GLY A 247 -5.86 18.61 20.27
N ALA A 248 -7.12 18.22 20.41
CA ALA A 248 -7.73 17.18 19.60
C ALA A 248 -7.76 17.57 18.12
N ALA A 249 -7.45 16.61 17.26
CA ALA A 249 -7.50 16.74 15.81
C ALA A 249 -8.19 15.54 15.17
N SER A 250 -8.76 15.73 13.99
CA SER A 250 -9.29 14.63 13.20
C SER A 250 -9.20 14.93 11.70
N ALA A 251 -9.13 13.87 10.89
CA ALA A 251 -9.19 13.96 9.44
C ALA A 251 -10.02 12.80 8.86
N ASN A 252 -10.66 13.05 7.72
CA ASN A 252 -11.23 11.98 6.91
C ASN A 252 -10.19 11.58 5.84
N LEU A 253 -9.82 10.31 5.85
CA LEU A 253 -8.84 9.70 4.94
C LEU A 253 -9.49 8.46 4.32
N ASP A 254 -10.54 8.69 3.52
CA ASP A 254 -11.32 7.62 2.94
C ASP A 254 -10.48 6.77 1.99
N ILE A 255 -10.66 5.46 2.06
CA ILE A 255 -10.02 4.52 1.15
C ILE A 255 -10.90 4.36 -0.08
N PRO A 256 -10.40 4.59 -1.30
CA PRO A 256 -11.19 4.48 -2.52
C PRO A 256 -11.61 3.05 -2.83
N GLN A 257 -12.68 2.91 -3.60
CA GLN A 257 -13.07 1.65 -4.20
C GLN A 257 -12.10 1.25 -5.31
N SER A 258 -12.06 -0.04 -5.63
CA SER A 258 -11.25 -0.56 -6.73
C SER A 258 -11.88 -1.78 -7.39
N ILE A 259 -11.52 -1.98 -8.66
CA ILE A 259 -11.89 -3.16 -9.46
C ILE A 259 -10.60 -3.72 -10.04
N ALA A 260 -10.45 -5.05 -9.96
CA ALA A 260 -9.37 -5.74 -10.65
C ALA A 260 -9.93 -6.95 -11.41
N ALA A 261 -9.31 -7.24 -12.56
CA ALA A 261 -9.61 -8.43 -13.35
C ALA A 261 -8.31 -9.02 -13.89
N GLY A 262 -8.29 -10.33 -14.11
CA GLY A 262 -7.10 -11.01 -14.60
C GLY A 262 -7.37 -12.37 -15.16
N VAL A 263 -6.33 -12.92 -15.78
CA VAL A 263 -6.29 -14.26 -16.35
C VAL A 263 -5.08 -15.01 -15.80
N ASN A 264 -5.28 -16.29 -15.52
CA ASN A 264 -4.21 -17.22 -15.22
C ASN A 264 -4.28 -18.37 -16.21
N TRP A 265 -3.16 -18.67 -16.87
CA TRP A 265 -3.04 -19.65 -17.91
C TRP A 265 -1.89 -20.62 -17.61
N ASP A 266 -2.20 -21.90 -17.49
CA ASP A 266 -1.23 -23.00 -17.40
C ASP A 266 -0.87 -23.39 -18.84
N ILE A 267 0.20 -22.78 -19.40
CA ILE A 267 0.61 -22.93 -20.81
C ILE A 267 1.05 -24.37 -21.06
N THR A 268 1.83 -24.93 -20.15
CA THR A 268 2.24 -26.33 -20.09
C THR A 268 2.12 -26.83 -18.65
N SER A 269 2.56 -28.05 -18.37
CA SER A 269 2.68 -28.57 -16.99
C SER A 269 3.62 -27.73 -16.12
N ASP A 270 4.61 -27.08 -16.72
CA ASP A 270 5.71 -26.42 -16.01
C ASP A 270 5.71 -24.91 -16.18
N TRP A 271 5.04 -24.38 -17.22
CA TRP A 271 5.00 -22.95 -17.51
C TRP A 271 3.61 -22.38 -17.32
N HIS A 272 3.55 -21.30 -16.54
CA HIS A 272 2.31 -20.62 -16.21
C HIS A 272 2.45 -19.12 -16.45
N LEU A 273 1.32 -18.45 -16.67
CA LEU A 273 1.25 -17.01 -16.92
C LEU A 273 0.08 -16.42 -16.17
N GLY A 274 0.34 -15.40 -15.36
CA GLY A 274 -0.66 -14.51 -14.81
C GLY A 274 -0.65 -13.17 -15.53
N ALA A 275 -1.82 -12.56 -15.76
CA ALA A 275 -1.93 -11.17 -16.19
C ALA A 275 -3.11 -10.50 -15.51
N MET A 276 -2.99 -9.20 -15.24
CA MET A 276 -4.03 -8.46 -14.55
C MET A 276 -4.12 -7.01 -14.97
N VAL A 277 -5.30 -6.43 -14.78
CA VAL A 277 -5.56 -4.99 -14.79
C VAL A 277 -6.36 -4.62 -13.56
N SER A 278 -6.05 -3.47 -12.97
CA SER A 278 -6.76 -2.92 -11.83
C SER A 278 -6.99 -1.42 -12.02
N TRP A 279 -8.15 -0.95 -11.59
CA TRP A 279 -8.52 0.46 -11.50
C TRP A 279 -8.83 0.81 -10.05
N THR A 280 -8.42 2.00 -9.60
CA THR A 280 -8.71 2.52 -8.27
C THR A 280 -9.17 3.97 -8.35
N ASP A 281 -10.30 4.28 -7.73
CA ASP A 281 -11.02 5.57 -7.71
C ASP A 281 -10.34 6.60 -6.78
N TRP A 282 -9.05 6.92 -7.04
CA TRP A 282 -8.31 7.89 -6.24
C TRP A 282 -8.81 9.31 -6.42
N SER A 283 -9.52 9.62 -7.51
CA SER A 283 -10.14 10.93 -7.75
C SER A 283 -11.21 11.27 -6.71
N SER A 284 -11.79 10.26 -6.06
CA SER A 284 -12.73 10.46 -4.95
C SER A 284 -12.10 11.07 -3.69
N LEU A 285 -10.76 11.04 -3.57
CA LEU A 285 -9.99 11.66 -2.49
C LEU A 285 -9.45 13.03 -2.93
N ASP A 286 -10.35 13.97 -3.26
CA ASP A 286 -9.99 15.28 -3.81
C ASP A 286 -9.41 16.23 -2.73
N THR A 287 -10.01 16.27 -1.55
CA THR A 287 -9.64 17.22 -0.50
C THR A 287 -9.56 16.56 0.86
N LEU A 288 -8.43 16.74 1.54
CA LEU A 288 -8.26 16.34 2.94
C LEU A 288 -8.62 17.51 3.86
N LEU A 289 -9.65 17.30 4.66
CA LEU A 289 -10.05 18.23 5.71
C LEU A 289 -9.48 17.80 7.06
N PHE A 290 -8.51 18.54 7.56
CA PHE A 290 -8.02 18.43 8.93
C PHE A 290 -8.78 19.38 9.84
N LYS A 291 -9.55 18.82 10.76
CA LYS A 291 -10.15 19.56 11.88
C LYS A 291 -9.11 19.63 12.98
N LEU A 292 -8.54 20.79 13.17
CA LEU A 292 -7.48 21.07 14.15
C LEU A 292 -8.06 21.84 15.35
N PRO A 293 -7.30 21.95 16.47
CA PRO A 293 -7.71 22.79 17.60
C PRO A 293 -8.02 24.21 17.15
N ALA A 294 -8.97 24.88 17.82
CA ALA A 294 -9.41 26.25 17.49
C ALA A 294 -8.23 27.24 17.40
N SER A 295 -7.20 27.06 18.21
CA SER A 295 -5.96 27.87 18.21
C SER A 295 -5.13 27.72 16.93
N GLN A 296 -5.33 26.67 16.12
CA GLN A 296 -4.60 26.39 14.90
C GLN A 296 -5.45 26.62 13.63
N GLY A 297 -6.78 26.56 13.76
CA GLY A 297 -7.73 26.63 12.65
C GLY A 297 -7.73 25.36 11.79
N ASN A 298 -8.83 25.11 11.09
CA ASN A 298 -8.94 23.97 10.18
C ASN A 298 -8.04 24.15 8.97
N LYS A 299 -7.52 23.02 8.42
CA LYS A 299 -6.67 23.01 7.24
C LYS A 299 -7.30 22.13 6.16
N ASN A 300 -7.50 22.71 4.98
CA ASN A 300 -7.92 21.99 3.78
C ASN A 300 -6.71 21.80 2.87
N ILE A 301 -6.45 20.57 2.44
CA ILE A 301 -5.39 20.23 1.50
C ILE A 301 -6.05 19.66 0.25
N LYS A 302 -6.00 20.40 -0.85
CA LYS A 302 -6.43 19.89 -2.15
C LYS A 302 -5.38 18.94 -2.67
N LEU A 303 -5.79 17.72 -2.96
CA LEU A 303 -4.94 16.71 -3.57
C LEU A 303 -5.05 16.75 -5.09
N ASN A 304 -6.25 17.00 -5.63
CA ASN A 304 -6.56 16.96 -7.06
C ASN A 304 -6.05 15.65 -7.70
N TRP A 305 -6.27 14.53 -7.04
CA TRP A 305 -5.78 13.24 -7.50
C TRP A 305 -6.61 12.71 -8.66
N HIS A 306 -5.97 11.89 -9.50
CA HIS A 306 -6.59 11.16 -10.61
C HIS A 306 -6.73 9.69 -10.24
N ASP A 307 -7.64 9.01 -10.91
CA ASP A 307 -7.73 7.55 -10.83
C ASP A 307 -6.44 6.91 -11.30
N SER A 308 -6.13 5.76 -10.73
CA SER A 308 -4.98 4.99 -11.16
C SER A 308 -5.36 3.71 -11.87
N TRP A 309 -4.49 3.32 -12.78
CA TRP A 309 -4.52 2.04 -13.47
C TRP A 309 -3.24 1.28 -13.21
N ARG A 310 -3.40 -0.01 -12.98
CA ARG A 310 -2.30 -0.93 -12.75
C ARG A 310 -2.45 -2.11 -13.69
N VAL A 311 -1.40 -2.40 -14.48
CA VAL A 311 -1.37 -3.51 -15.44
C VAL A 311 -0.15 -4.35 -15.16
N GLY A 312 -0.31 -5.66 -15.06
CA GLY A 312 0.78 -6.56 -14.70
C GLY A 312 0.75 -7.88 -15.45
N ILE A 313 1.93 -8.47 -15.59
CA ILE A 313 2.17 -9.79 -16.15
C ILE A 313 3.17 -10.55 -15.29
N ALA A 314 2.96 -11.86 -15.12
CA ALA A 314 3.77 -12.72 -14.26
C ALA A 314 3.92 -14.13 -14.85
N PRO A 315 4.93 -14.36 -15.69
CA PRO A 315 5.35 -15.73 -16.02
C PRO A 315 5.94 -16.43 -14.81
N SER A 316 5.65 -17.73 -14.66
CA SER A 316 6.26 -18.59 -13.65
C SER A 316 6.61 -19.96 -14.24
N TRP A 317 7.59 -20.60 -13.61
CA TRP A 317 8.17 -21.85 -14.10
C TRP A 317 8.47 -22.82 -12.95
N ASP A 318 7.90 -24.01 -13.04
CA ASP A 318 8.18 -25.14 -12.17
C ASP A 318 9.45 -25.85 -12.69
N PHE A 319 10.63 -25.33 -12.30
CA PHE A 319 11.90 -25.78 -12.82
C PHE A 319 12.42 -27.09 -12.19
N ALA A 320 11.82 -27.51 -11.09
CA ALA A 320 12.04 -28.79 -10.46
C ALA A 320 10.80 -29.21 -9.65
N LYS A 321 10.70 -30.47 -9.29
CA LYS A 321 9.53 -31.07 -8.62
C LYS A 321 8.93 -30.25 -7.47
N ASP A 322 9.76 -29.60 -6.66
CA ASP A 322 9.33 -28.88 -5.46
C ASP A 322 9.74 -27.41 -5.50
N TRP A 323 10.06 -26.89 -6.70
CA TRP A 323 10.58 -25.56 -6.90
C TRP A 323 9.87 -24.80 -8.02
N THR A 324 9.35 -23.65 -7.70
CA THR A 324 8.76 -22.72 -8.67
C THR A 324 9.50 -21.38 -8.62
N ALA A 325 9.86 -20.87 -9.78
CA ALA A 325 10.37 -19.50 -9.95
C ALA A 325 9.31 -18.63 -10.63
N VAL A 326 9.23 -17.38 -10.25
CA VAL A 326 8.33 -16.37 -10.86
C VAL A 326 9.06 -15.06 -11.07
N VAL A 327 8.72 -14.36 -12.14
CA VAL A 327 9.12 -12.97 -12.39
C VAL A 327 7.87 -12.21 -12.81
N SER A 328 7.70 -10.99 -12.33
CA SER A 328 6.58 -10.13 -12.74
C SER A 328 7.05 -8.73 -13.13
N TYR A 329 6.28 -8.13 -14.02
CA TYR A 329 6.37 -6.71 -14.35
C TYR A 329 5.01 -6.07 -14.19
N VAL A 330 4.97 -4.94 -13.50
CA VAL A 330 3.75 -4.16 -13.29
C VAL A 330 4.03 -2.70 -13.62
N TYR A 331 3.18 -2.11 -14.45
CA TYR A 331 3.10 -0.67 -14.66
C TYR A 331 1.93 -0.10 -13.88
N ASP A 332 2.17 0.97 -13.13
CA ASP A 332 1.22 1.56 -12.20
C ASP A 332 1.23 3.09 -12.35
N THR A 333 0.09 3.66 -12.76
CA THR A 333 -0.01 5.08 -13.10
C THR A 333 -0.05 5.96 -11.86
N ASN A 334 0.56 7.14 -11.98
CA ASN A 334 0.57 8.15 -10.94
C ASN A 334 -0.83 8.73 -10.68
N VAL A 335 -1.14 9.00 -9.43
CA VAL A 335 -2.38 9.67 -9.02
C VAL A 335 -2.24 11.18 -8.87
N CYS A 336 -1.02 11.67 -8.65
CA CYS A 336 -0.76 13.08 -8.33
C CYS A 336 -0.94 13.97 -9.54
N SER A 337 -1.67 15.08 -9.38
CA SER A 337 -1.75 16.14 -10.39
C SER A 337 -0.54 17.08 -10.32
N TYR A 338 -0.36 17.89 -11.37
CA TYR A 338 0.65 18.94 -11.40
C TYR A 338 0.43 20.04 -10.35
N GLU A 339 -0.79 20.22 -9.88
CA GLU A 339 -1.22 21.31 -8.99
C GLU A 339 -1.57 20.83 -7.57
N GLN A 340 -1.11 19.66 -7.18
CA GLN A 340 -1.36 19.20 -5.81
C GLN A 340 -0.69 20.09 -4.77
N GLN A 341 -1.37 20.28 -3.64
CA GLN A 341 -0.91 21.17 -2.56
C GLN A 341 -0.21 20.43 -1.40
N SER A 342 0.33 19.24 -1.67
CA SER A 342 0.98 18.43 -0.64
C SER A 342 2.22 17.71 -1.17
N THR A 343 3.29 17.73 -0.36
CA THR A 343 4.49 16.90 -0.58
C THR A 343 4.39 15.53 0.10
N MET A 344 3.22 15.18 0.61
CA MET A 344 2.97 13.91 1.30
C MET A 344 3.27 12.71 0.40
N LEU A 345 2.81 12.78 -0.86
CA LEU A 345 3.07 11.77 -1.88
C LEU A 345 3.84 12.39 -3.05
N PRO A 346 5.05 11.91 -3.37
CA PRO A 346 5.78 12.35 -4.56
C PRO A 346 5.09 11.88 -5.85
N PRO A 347 5.05 12.73 -6.91
CA PRO A 347 4.47 12.34 -8.18
C PRO A 347 5.41 11.42 -8.97
N GLY A 348 4.87 10.41 -9.66
CA GLY A 348 5.60 9.53 -10.57
C GLY A 348 4.82 8.26 -10.89
N ASP A 349 4.81 7.87 -12.18
CA ASP A 349 4.38 6.53 -12.54
C ASP A 349 5.40 5.52 -12.04
N ARG A 350 5.01 4.26 -11.89
CA ARG A 350 5.90 3.23 -11.38
C ARG A 350 5.99 2.04 -12.29
N GLN A 351 7.21 1.56 -12.39
CA GLN A 351 7.57 0.30 -13.00
C GLN A 351 8.05 -0.62 -11.88
N ILE A 352 7.35 -1.71 -11.68
CA ILE A 352 7.64 -2.66 -10.61
C ILE A 352 8.10 -3.95 -11.26
N VAL A 353 9.32 -4.35 -10.95
CA VAL A 353 9.86 -5.66 -11.33
C VAL A 353 10.02 -6.47 -10.05
N SER A 354 9.33 -7.59 -9.97
CA SER A 354 9.43 -8.49 -8.83
C SER A 354 9.74 -9.89 -9.30
N GLY A 355 10.33 -10.68 -8.43
CA GLY A 355 10.53 -12.09 -8.66
C GLY A 355 10.64 -12.84 -7.36
N GLY A 356 10.48 -14.15 -7.41
CA GLY A 356 10.58 -14.99 -6.24
C GLY A 356 10.76 -16.45 -6.56
N VAL A 357 11.05 -17.18 -5.51
CA VAL A 357 11.20 -18.63 -5.54
C VAL A 357 10.39 -19.23 -4.41
N SER A 358 9.59 -20.22 -4.76
CA SER A 358 8.86 -21.07 -3.82
C SER A 358 9.58 -22.41 -3.70
N TRP A 359 9.81 -22.88 -2.48
CA TRP A 359 10.38 -24.18 -2.19
C TRP A 359 9.46 -24.97 -1.25
N ARG A 360 8.93 -26.07 -1.76
CA ARG A 360 8.18 -27.04 -0.96
C ARG A 360 9.17 -28.00 -0.28
N ILE A 361 9.52 -27.69 0.98
CA ILE A 361 10.51 -28.42 1.78
C ILE A 361 10.01 -29.84 2.08
N THR A 362 8.72 -29.96 2.38
CA THR A 362 8.01 -31.22 2.59
C THR A 362 6.61 -31.13 1.97
N GLY A 363 5.83 -32.22 2.00
CA GLY A 363 4.42 -32.19 1.57
C GLY A 363 3.57 -31.13 2.29
N ASN A 364 3.97 -30.75 3.50
CA ASN A 364 3.21 -29.83 4.37
C ASN A 364 3.85 -28.45 4.53
N LEU A 365 5.17 -28.34 4.33
CA LEU A 365 5.93 -27.12 4.64
C LEU A 365 6.52 -26.52 3.36
N GLN A 366 6.24 -25.23 3.15
CA GLN A 366 6.75 -24.45 2.02
C GLN A 366 7.33 -23.13 2.55
N ILE A 367 8.41 -22.68 1.93
CA ILE A 367 8.99 -21.37 2.10
C ILE A 367 8.99 -20.63 0.77
N ASP A 368 8.59 -19.36 0.81
CA ASP A 368 8.55 -18.47 -0.35
C ASP A 368 9.44 -17.26 -0.07
N VAL A 369 10.30 -16.92 -1.01
CA VAL A 369 11.16 -15.74 -0.93
C VAL A 369 10.89 -14.85 -2.12
N THR A 370 10.79 -13.55 -1.89
CA THR A 370 10.56 -12.55 -2.93
C THR A 370 11.58 -11.43 -2.86
N TYR A 371 11.87 -10.85 -4.02
CA TYR A 371 12.59 -9.60 -4.15
C TYR A 371 12.01 -8.79 -5.29
N GLY A 372 11.89 -7.48 -5.10
CA GLY A 372 11.35 -6.57 -6.10
C GLY A 372 12.03 -5.20 -6.06
N ILE A 373 11.91 -4.51 -7.16
CA ILE A 373 12.37 -3.14 -7.33
C ILE A 373 11.22 -2.31 -7.89
N VAL A 374 10.90 -1.21 -7.22
CA VAL A 374 9.96 -0.19 -7.68
C VAL A 374 10.77 0.99 -8.21
N ILE A 375 10.66 1.27 -9.49
CA ILE A 375 11.28 2.41 -10.15
C ILE A 375 10.20 3.47 -10.39
N MET A 376 10.44 4.69 -9.91
CA MET A 376 9.51 5.80 -10.10
C MET A 376 10.03 6.74 -11.17
N ASP A 377 9.19 7.05 -12.14
CA ASP A 377 9.49 8.01 -13.19
C ASP A 377 9.61 9.43 -12.62
N ALA A 378 10.55 10.19 -13.17
CA ALA A 378 10.74 11.57 -12.75
C ALA A 378 9.58 12.44 -13.22
N LYS A 379 8.81 12.97 -12.26
CA LYS A 379 7.72 13.94 -12.53
C LYS A 379 7.87 15.17 -11.66
N SER A 380 7.30 16.27 -12.12
CA SER A 380 7.30 17.53 -11.39
C SER A 380 5.89 17.97 -11.05
N MET A 381 5.74 18.73 -9.96
CA MET A 381 4.53 19.40 -9.57
C MET A 381 4.78 20.83 -9.15
N HIS A 382 3.76 21.66 -9.16
CA HIS A 382 3.80 23.04 -8.70
C HIS A 382 3.02 23.16 -7.38
N MET A 383 3.60 23.91 -6.45
CA MET A 383 3.00 24.20 -5.15
C MET A 383 3.11 25.67 -4.83
N ASN A 384 2.05 26.21 -4.24
CA ASN A 384 2.05 27.58 -3.76
C ASN A 384 2.23 27.61 -2.24
N ASP A 385 3.09 28.51 -1.75
CA ASP A 385 3.15 28.82 -0.32
C ASP A 385 2.01 29.77 0.11
N ALA A 386 1.96 30.08 1.39
CA ALA A 386 0.92 30.97 1.93
C ALA A 386 1.04 32.45 1.45
N LEU A 387 2.15 32.81 0.81
CA LEU A 387 2.37 34.13 0.19
C LEU A 387 2.04 34.11 -1.32
N GLY A 388 1.51 33.00 -1.85
CA GLY A 388 1.19 32.85 -3.27
C GLY A 388 2.41 32.63 -4.17
N ARG A 389 3.59 32.35 -3.62
CA ARG A 389 4.79 32.10 -4.41
C ARG A 389 4.77 30.66 -4.91
N THR A 390 4.95 30.45 -6.21
CA THR A 390 4.93 29.12 -6.85
C THR A 390 6.32 28.49 -6.83
N TYR A 391 6.39 27.27 -6.35
CA TYR A 391 7.58 26.42 -6.37
C TYR A 391 7.35 25.24 -7.31
N ARG A 392 8.37 24.89 -8.08
CA ARG A 392 8.42 23.63 -8.81
C ARG A 392 9.18 22.61 -7.98
N MET A 393 8.51 21.53 -7.66
CA MET A 393 9.11 20.34 -7.06
C MET A 393 9.27 19.27 -8.12
N GLU A 394 10.43 18.64 -8.18
CA GLU A 394 10.75 17.55 -9.11
C GLU A 394 11.23 16.33 -8.31
N CYS A 395 10.52 15.22 -8.43
CA CYS A 395 10.98 13.94 -7.91
C CYS A 395 11.91 13.28 -8.91
N ARG A 396 13.11 12.91 -8.47
CA ARG A 396 14.15 12.27 -9.30
C ARG A 396 14.65 11.01 -8.63
N HIS A 397 14.96 9.99 -9.46
CA HIS A 397 15.57 8.76 -9.00
C HIS A 397 14.81 8.11 -7.84
N GLY A 398 13.48 8.07 -7.93
CA GLY A 398 12.65 7.31 -7.00
C GLY A 398 12.91 5.81 -7.19
N LEU A 399 13.37 5.14 -6.13
CA LEU A 399 13.68 3.71 -6.12
C LEU A 399 13.24 3.13 -4.78
N SER A 400 12.49 2.02 -4.81
CA SER A 400 12.26 1.21 -3.62
C SER A 400 12.75 -0.21 -3.85
N HIS A 401 13.31 -0.80 -2.81
CA HIS A 401 13.65 -2.23 -2.77
C HIS A 401 12.67 -2.93 -1.85
N ALA A 402 12.03 -3.95 -2.37
CA ALA A 402 11.15 -4.85 -1.63
C ALA A 402 11.82 -6.21 -1.45
N GLY A 403 11.71 -6.82 -0.30
CA GLY A 403 12.20 -8.17 -0.07
C GLY A 403 11.36 -8.86 0.99
N GLY A 404 11.07 -10.14 0.85
CA GLY A 404 10.18 -10.80 1.79
C GLY A 404 10.32 -12.31 1.83
N CYS A 405 9.73 -12.86 2.88
CA CYS A 405 9.67 -14.30 3.09
C CYS A 405 8.32 -14.68 3.70
N THR A 406 7.76 -15.78 3.24
CA THR A 406 6.53 -16.39 3.78
C THR A 406 6.79 -17.85 4.10
N LEU A 407 6.40 -18.28 5.29
CA LEU A 407 6.36 -19.68 5.68
C LEU A 407 4.90 -20.15 5.64
N THR A 408 4.67 -21.25 4.93
CA THR A 408 3.36 -21.88 4.76
C THR A 408 3.36 -23.28 5.33
N TYR A 409 2.38 -23.58 6.17
CA TYR A 409 2.12 -24.95 6.63
C TYR A 409 0.72 -25.39 6.19
N ARG A 410 0.66 -26.58 5.57
CA ARG A 410 -0.61 -27.25 5.15
C ARG A 410 -0.82 -28.50 6.00
N PHE A 411 -2.02 -28.63 6.55
CA PHE A 411 -2.40 -29.74 7.42
C PHE A 411 -2.98 -30.91 6.61
#